data_c9c8ea8993a5a02de2d11c92ec188455
#
_entry.id   c9c8ea8993a5a02de2d11c92ec188455
#
_cell.length_a   1.000
_cell.length_b   1.000
_cell.length_c   1.000
_cell.angle_alpha   90.00
_cell.angle_beta   90.00
_cell.angle_gamma   90.00
#
_symmetry.space_group_name_H-M   'P 1'
#
loop_
_entity.id
_entity.type
_entity.pdbx_description
1 polymer ?
#
loop_
_entity_poly.entity_id
_entity_poly.type
_entity_poly.pdbx_seq_one_letter_code
_entity_poly.pdbx_strand_id
1 'polypeptide(L)'
;MQLVAFDTETTGLDVQNEHIIQLSLVKFDTDNWQVIDQGDWYILPEGEFSIPAEAEAVHHISKDFLLENGVSLRGVYEELTAFTDGCDMLSYNGNGYDAPILYYNLKRLGLKFDFEDRTWYDALVLERIHTAGKVDENGERLHNNLTSAYTRYYGHPFEGAHNSLDDVMATIEVFKAQVAAHGWEWTQREEFGFISYDRWLCRKNGTYVLAMGNSKGMSLDMVDRGYLEWIVDKCPSTEEQTREIINPFIGRYTSPFGLNPSRGKRRPKGTISDADLCLF
;
A
#
# COMPACT_ATOMS: atom_id res chain seq x y z
N MET A 1 -13.91 -3.10 15.79
CA MET A 1 -12.46 -3.18 15.49
C MET A 1 -11.99 -1.80 15.08
N GLN A 2 -10.72 -1.43 15.43
CA GLN A 2 -10.19 -0.11 15.05
C GLN A 2 -9.30 -0.21 13.81
N LEU A 3 -9.52 0.68 12.85
CA LEU A 3 -8.68 0.88 11.68
C LEU A 3 -8.12 2.30 11.67
N VAL A 4 -6.98 2.47 11.01
CA VAL A 4 -6.44 3.79 10.67
C VAL A 4 -6.47 3.94 9.16
N ALA A 5 -7.31 4.84 8.68
CA ALA A 5 -7.26 5.28 7.29
C ALA A 5 -6.18 6.35 7.13
N PHE A 6 -5.44 6.34 6.02
CA PHE A 6 -4.37 7.28 5.77
C PHE A 6 -4.25 7.60 4.29
N ASP A 7 -3.69 8.77 4.02
CA ASP A 7 -3.40 9.28 2.69
C ASP A 7 -2.22 10.26 2.75
N THR A 8 -1.55 10.51 1.63
CA THR A 8 -0.38 11.38 1.55
C THR A 8 -0.42 12.29 0.35
N GLU A 9 -0.08 13.59 0.56
CA GLU A 9 0.35 14.44 -0.54
C GLU A 9 1.87 14.46 -0.64
N THR A 10 2.38 14.57 -1.88
CA THR A 10 3.78 14.32 -2.15
C THR A 10 4.35 15.24 -3.21
N THR A 11 5.69 15.32 -3.30
CA THR A 11 6.36 16.13 -4.32
C THR A 11 6.27 15.52 -5.72
N GLY A 12 5.83 14.26 -5.88
CA GLY A 12 5.72 13.61 -7.18
C GLY A 12 5.44 12.11 -7.06
N LEU A 13 5.49 11.38 -8.16
CA LEU A 13 4.98 10.00 -8.26
C LEU A 13 6.05 8.91 -8.02
N ASP A 14 7.32 9.25 -7.95
CA ASP A 14 8.40 8.28 -7.69
C ASP A 14 8.49 7.98 -6.19
N VAL A 15 7.86 6.91 -5.74
CA VAL A 15 7.79 6.51 -4.33
C VAL A 15 9.16 6.36 -3.66
N GLN A 16 10.23 6.12 -4.42
CA GLN A 16 11.58 5.92 -3.87
C GLN A 16 12.30 7.24 -3.59
N ASN A 17 12.06 8.26 -4.42
CA ASN A 17 12.83 9.50 -4.40
C ASN A 17 12.03 10.70 -3.94
N GLU A 18 10.71 10.67 -4.09
CA GLU A 18 9.86 11.80 -3.73
C GLU A 18 9.61 11.91 -2.21
N HIS A 19 9.13 13.05 -1.79
CA HIS A 19 8.91 13.38 -0.39
C HIS A 19 7.42 13.49 -0.07
N ILE A 20 7.04 13.00 1.10
CA ILE A 20 5.74 13.32 1.70
C ILE A 20 5.77 14.77 2.14
N ILE A 21 4.71 15.51 1.82
CA ILE A 21 4.50 16.91 2.19
C ILE A 21 3.22 17.15 2.98
N GLN A 22 2.27 16.20 2.95
CA GLN A 22 1.17 16.10 3.91
C GLN A 22 0.95 14.63 4.24
N LEU A 23 0.66 14.32 5.49
CA LEU A 23 0.32 12.99 5.98
C LEU A 23 -0.91 13.12 6.86
N SER A 24 -2.00 12.51 6.45
CA SER A 24 -3.27 12.51 7.19
C SER A 24 -3.64 11.11 7.63
N LEU A 25 -4.09 10.99 8.87
CA LEU A 25 -4.54 9.74 9.48
C LEU A 25 -5.87 9.96 10.19
N VAL A 26 -6.79 9.01 10.04
CA VAL A 26 -8.03 8.99 10.80
C VAL A 26 -8.23 7.62 11.40
N LYS A 27 -8.24 7.55 12.72
CA LYS A 27 -8.60 6.33 13.46
C LYS A 27 -10.10 6.26 13.66
N PHE A 28 -10.71 5.15 13.32
CA PHE A 28 -12.15 4.94 13.42
C PHE A 28 -12.50 3.54 13.88
N ASP A 29 -13.70 3.38 14.44
CA ASP A 29 -14.25 2.07 14.83
C ASP A 29 -15.15 1.54 13.73
N THR A 30 -14.88 0.31 13.27
CA THR A 30 -15.67 -0.35 12.22
C THR A 30 -17.06 -0.81 12.66
N ASP A 31 -17.31 -0.91 13.96
CA ASP A 31 -18.61 -1.38 14.47
C ASP A 31 -19.69 -0.28 14.38
N ASN A 32 -19.28 0.98 14.50
CA ASN A 32 -20.17 2.14 14.45
C ASN A 32 -19.75 3.23 13.47
N TRP A 33 -18.59 3.08 12.82
CA TRP A 33 -18.00 4.02 11.85
C TRP A 33 -17.71 5.43 12.41
N GLN A 34 -17.52 5.50 13.74
CA GLN A 34 -17.20 6.78 14.38
C GLN A 34 -15.69 7.02 14.37
N VAL A 35 -15.33 8.25 14.05
CA VAL A 35 -13.96 8.73 14.19
C VAL A 35 -13.61 8.79 15.68
N ILE A 36 -12.49 8.19 16.03
CA ILE A 36 -11.94 8.13 17.39
C ILE A 36 -10.90 9.24 17.56
N ASP A 37 -10.04 9.40 16.55
CA ASP A 37 -8.92 10.34 16.58
C ASP A 37 -8.50 10.69 15.14
N GLN A 38 -7.83 11.84 14.97
CA GLN A 38 -7.29 12.25 13.68
C GLN A 38 -5.97 12.98 13.84
N GLY A 39 -5.06 12.78 12.91
CA GLY A 39 -3.80 13.50 12.76
C GLY A 39 -3.67 14.00 11.33
N ASP A 40 -3.22 15.25 11.20
CA ASP A 40 -2.96 15.87 9.90
C ASP A 40 -1.74 16.77 10.03
N TRP A 41 -0.68 16.43 9.32
CA TRP A 41 0.60 17.11 9.41
C TRP A 41 1.09 17.54 8.04
N TYR A 42 1.38 18.83 7.88
CA TYR A 42 2.21 19.30 6.78
C TYR A 42 3.67 18.95 7.09
N ILE A 43 4.28 18.17 6.20
CA ILE A 43 5.64 17.66 6.41
C ILE A 43 6.64 18.51 5.63
N LEU A 44 7.59 19.10 6.36
CA LEU A 44 8.74 19.77 5.76
C LEU A 44 9.83 18.71 5.51
N PRO A 45 10.14 18.38 4.25
CA PRO A 45 11.21 17.44 3.94
C PRO A 45 12.58 17.89 4.45
N GLU A 46 13.39 16.95 4.96
CA GLU A 46 14.77 17.23 5.36
C GLU A 46 15.68 17.36 4.13
N GLY A 47 16.46 18.43 4.03
CA GLY A 47 17.40 18.69 2.93
C GLY A 47 16.81 19.53 1.79
N GLU A 48 17.43 19.43 0.62
CA GLU A 48 16.95 20.16 -0.56
C GLU A 48 15.78 19.38 -1.22
N PHE A 49 14.68 20.09 -1.45
CA PHE A 49 13.52 19.56 -2.18
C PHE A 49 12.90 20.62 -3.08
N SER A 50 12.16 20.18 -4.06
CA SER A 50 11.32 21.04 -4.91
C SER A 50 9.94 20.43 -5.04
N ILE A 51 8.94 21.28 -5.26
CA ILE A 51 7.59 20.85 -5.58
C ILE A 51 7.35 21.24 -7.04
N PRO A 52 7.18 20.27 -7.96
CA PRO A 52 6.84 20.55 -9.35
C PRO A 52 5.51 21.32 -9.42
N ALA A 53 5.40 22.25 -10.37
CA ALA A 53 4.20 23.06 -10.55
C ALA A 53 2.95 22.21 -10.82
N GLU A 54 3.11 21.06 -11.46
CA GLU A 54 2.04 20.11 -11.73
C GLU A 54 1.52 19.46 -10.43
N ALA A 55 2.40 19.14 -9.48
CA ALA A 55 2.04 18.60 -8.18
C ALA A 55 1.35 19.68 -7.33
N GLU A 56 1.95 20.89 -7.24
CA GLU A 56 1.38 22.02 -6.51
C GLU A 56 -0.01 22.41 -7.04
N ALA A 57 -0.24 22.30 -8.35
CA ALA A 57 -1.55 22.56 -8.95
C ALA A 57 -2.63 21.56 -8.52
N VAL A 58 -2.24 20.37 -8.05
CA VAL A 58 -3.15 19.32 -7.57
C VAL A 58 -3.47 19.50 -6.10
N HIS A 59 -2.47 19.51 -5.23
CA HIS A 59 -2.64 19.54 -3.76
C HIS A 59 -2.58 20.95 -3.15
N HIS A 60 -2.22 21.99 -3.92
CA HIS A 60 -2.17 23.39 -3.52
C HIS A 60 -1.21 23.72 -2.35
N ILE A 61 -0.25 22.85 -2.06
CA ILE A 61 0.75 23.03 -1.02
C ILE A 61 2.02 23.57 -1.65
N SER A 62 2.38 24.84 -1.35
CA SER A 62 3.60 25.45 -1.85
C SER A 62 4.80 25.16 -0.96
N LYS A 63 6.00 25.30 -1.51
CA LYS A 63 7.24 25.20 -0.73
C LYS A 63 7.29 26.27 0.38
N ASP A 64 6.88 27.49 0.10
CA ASP A 64 6.89 28.58 1.07
C ASP A 64 5.93 28.29 2.22
N PHE A 65 4.75 27.73 1.92
CA PHE A 65 3.82 27.29 2.94
C PHE A 65 4.43 26.23 3.88
N LEU A 66 5.15 25.24 3.32
CA LEU A 66 5.81 24.20 4.12
C LEU A 66 6.96 24.77 4.98
N LEU A 67 7.70 25.76 4.47
CA LEU A 67 8.75 26.41 5.25
C LEU A 67 8.20 27.17 6.47
N GLU A 68 6.98 27.68 6.39
CA GLU A 68 6.32 28.42 7.47
C GLU A 68 5.53 27.53 8.44
N ASN A 69 4.91 26.45 7.93
CA ASN A 69 3.90 25.68 8.68
C ASN A 69 4.28 24.19 8.83
N GLY A 70 5.27 23.70 8.10
CA GLY A 70 5.62 22.29 8.08
C GLY A 70 6.42 21.86 9.31
N VAL A 71 6.20 20.62 9.73
CA VAL A 71 6.99 19.93 10.75
C VAL A 71 7.80 18.80 10.10
N SER A 72 8.92 18.40 10.70
CA SER A 72 9.68 17.28 10.14
C SER A 72 8.97 15.95 10.38
N LEU A 73 9.10 15.01 9.42
CA LEU A 73 8.57 13.64 9.59
C LEU A 73 9.18 12.97 10.84
N ARG A 74 10.43 13.27 11.15
CA ARG A 74 11.07 12.82 12.40
C ARG A 74 10.39 13.39 13.65
N GLY A 75 9.91 14.63 13.59
CA GLY A 75 9.21 15.27 14.70
C GLY A 75 7.86 14.64 15.02
N VAL A 76 7.15 14.12 14.00
CA VAL A 76 5.84 13.46 14.18
C VAL A 76 5.93 11.93 14.29
N TYR A 77 7.14 11.37 14.23
CA TYR A 77 7.33 9.92 14.15
C TYR A 77 6.79 9.16 15.37
N GLU A 78 7.01 9.66 16.58
CA GLU A 78 6.49 9.01 17.80
C GLU A 78 4.96 9.07 17.84
N GLU A 79 4.39 10.20 17.40
CA GLU A 79 2.94 10.37 17.31
C GLU A 79 2.34 9.44 16.24
N LEU A 80 2.94 9.37 15.06
CA LEU A 80 2.56 8.44 13.99
C LEU A 80 2.56 6.98 14.48
N THR A 81 3.62 6.54 15.15
CA THR A 81 3.72 5.17 15.64
C THR A 81 2.71 4.86 16.73
N ALA A 82 2.53 5.77 17.68
CA ALA A 82 1.52 5.62 18.74
C ALA A 82 0.07 5.64 18.18
N PHE A 83 -0.17 6.50 17.19
CA PHE A 83 -1.47 6.61 16.53
C PHE A 83 -1.88 5.31 15.85
N THR A 84 -0.94 4.63 15.20
CA THR A 84 -1.18 3.41 14.42
C THR A 84 -0.97 2.11 15.21
N ASP A 85 -0.54 2.18 16.47
CA ASP A 85 -0.24 1.00 17.29
C ASP A 85 -1.45 0.08 17.42
N GLY A 86 -1.24 -1.22 17.14
CA GLY A 86 -2.27 -2.25 17.22
C GLY A 86 -3.43 -2.10 16.24
N CYS A 87 -3.35 -1.20 15.25
CA CYS A 87 -4.39 -0.98 14.25
C CYS A 87 -3.98 -1.55 12.89
N ASP A 88 -4.95 -2.10 12.17
CA ASP A 88 -4.84 -2.34 10.72
C ASP A 88 -5.02 -1.02 9.96
N MET A 89 -4.53 -0.98 8.71
CA MET A 89 -4.49 0.23 7.89
C MET A 89 -5.53 0.16 6.76
N LEU A 90 -6.06 1.32 6.39
CA LEU A 90 -6.95 1.49 5.25
C LEU A 90 -6.45 2.63 4.37
N SER A 91 -6.54 2.47 3.05
CA SER A 91 -6.21 3.53 2.09
C SER A 91 -6.99 3.37 0.78
N TYR A 92 -6.87 4.33 -0.11
CA TYR A 92 -7.35 4.24 -1.48
C TYR A 92 -6.16 4.25 -2.45
N ASN A 93 -5.78 3.11 -3.00
CA ASN A 93 -4.54 2.89 -3.78
C ASN A 93 -3.25 2.93 -2.94
N GLY A 94 -3.35 2.93 -1.63
CA GLY A 94 -2.20 3.11 -0.75
C GLY A 94 -1.22 1.95 -0.78
N ASN A 95 -1.65 0.73 -1.08
CA ASN A 95 -0.74 -0.40 -1.30
C ASN A 95 0.16 -0.18 -2.52
N GLY A 96 -0.28 0.62 -3.48
CA GLY A 96 0.49 0.97 -4.67
C GLY A 96 1.31 2.25 -4.53
N TYR A 97 0.99 3.11 -3.57
CA TYR A 97 1.58 4.44 -3.48
C TYR A 97 1.90 4.90 -2.04
N ASP A 98 0.90 5.11 -1.17
CA ASP A 98 1.09 5.76 0.13
C ASP A 98 1.94 4.94 1.10
N ALA A 99 1.73 3.63 1.18
CA ALA A 99 2.54 2.76 2.01
C ALA A 99 4.01 2.68 1.51
N PRO A 100 4.28 2.47 0.20
CA PRO A 100 5.64 2.57 -0.33
C PRO A 100 6.32 3.92 -0.06
N ILE A 101 5.66 5.05 -0.33
CA ILE A 101 6.31 6.35 -0.15
C ILE A 101 6.57 6.65 1.33
N LEU A 102 5.68 6.25 2.24
CA LEU A 102 5.90 6.34 3.69
C LEU A 102 7.13 5.50 4.10
N TYR A 103 7.23 4.27 3.61
CA TYR A 103 8.39 3.41 3.86
C TYR A 103 9.70 4.08 3.42
N TYR A 104 9.79 4.58 2.20
CA TYR A 104 11.04 5.18 1.70
C TYR A 104 11.39 6.48 2.42
N ASN A 105 10.40 7.30 2.78
CA ASN A 105 10.63 8.49 3.57
C ASN A 105 11.16 8.16 4.97
N LEU A 106 10.57 7.19 5.67
CA LEU A 106 11.07 6.71 6.97
C LEU A 106 12.45 6.05 6.86
N LYS A 107 12.67 5.22 5.83
CA LYS A 107 13.96 4.57 5.57
C LYS A 107 15.09 5.59 5.35
N ARG A 108 14.87 6.66 4.58
CA ARG A 108 15.85 7.75 4.41
C ARG A 108 16.23 8.41 5.73
N LEU A 109 15.31 8.48 6.68
CA LEU A 109 15.53 9.02 8.02
C LEU A 109 16.10 8.00 9.01
N GLY A 110 16.27 6.75 8.62
CA GLY A 110 16.68 5.66 9.53
C GLY A 110 15.63 5.30 10.57
N LEU A 111 14.37 5.63 10.33
CA LEU A 111 13.22 5.34 11.19
C LEU A 111 12.57 4.02 10.78
N LYS A 112 12.04 3.27 11.76
CA LYS A 112 11.37 2.00 11.53
C LYS A 112 9.88 2.15 11.78
N PHE A 113 9.09 1.52 10.91
CA PHE A 113 7.64 1.43 11.08
C PHE A 113 7.23 -0.02 10.85
N ASP A 114 6.28 -0.50 11.62
CA ASP A 114 5.79 -1.86 11.47
C ASP A 114 4.78 -1.92 10.33
N PHE A 115 5.26 -2.36 9.17
CA PHE A 115 4.42 -2.57 8.00
C PHE A 115 3.92 -4.01 7.89
N GLU A 116 4.50 -4.98 8.61
CA GLU A 116 4.30 -6.40 8.35
C GLU A 116 3.23 -7.04 9.25
N ASP A 117 3.13 -6.62 10.51
CA ASP A 117 2.25 -7.26 11.49
C ASP A 117 0.82 -6.69 11.53
N ARG A 118 0.37 -6.13 10.40
CA ARG A 118 -0.97 -5.55 10.23
C ARG A 118 -1.55 -5.80 8.85
N THR A 119 -2.86 -5.74 8.75
CA THR A 119 -3.56 -5.81 7.47
C THR A 119 -3.61 -4.42 6.82
N TRP A 120 -3.37 -4.37 5.51
CA TRP A 120 -3.46 -3.16 4.70
C TRP A 120 -4.64 -3.28 3.77
N TYR A 121 -5.78 -2.73 4.16
CA TYR A 121 -6.98 -2.67 3.32
C TYR A 121 -6.79 -1.59 2.24
N ASP A 122 -7.12 -1.93 1.00
CA ASP A 122 -7.06 -0.99 -0.12
C ASP A 122 -8.44 -0.93 -0.80
N ALA A 123 -9.15 0.17 -0.57
CA ALA A 123 -10.50 0.35 -1.09
C ALA A 123 -10.54 0.40 -2.64
N LEU A 124 -9.45 0.81 -3.31
CA LEU A 124 -9.36 0.74 -4.78
C LEU A 124 -9.35 -0.71 -5.27
N VAL A 125 -8.66 -1.62 -4.58
CA VAL A 125 -8.63 -3.05 -4.96
C VAL A 125 -10.06 -3.62 -4.87
N LEU A 126 -10.77 -3.31 -3.77
CA LEU A 126 -12.18 -3.70 -3.63
C LEU A 126 -13.05 -3.12 -4.74
N GLU A 127 -12.83 -1.85 -5.07
CA GLU A 127 -13.59 -1.17 -6.11
C GLU A 127 -13.37 -1.79 -7.50
N ARG A 128 -12.13 -2.13 -7.82
CA ARG A 128 -11.80 -2.84 -9.08
C ARG A 128 -12.47 -4.20 -9.17
N ILE A 129 -12.56 -4.93 -8.06
CA ILE A 129 -13.27 -6.22 -8.02
C ILE A 129 -14.78 -5.98 -8.20
N HIS A 130 -15.35 -4.98 -7.50
CA HIS A 130 -16.77 -4.64 -7.61
C HIS A 130 -17.17 -4.24 -9.03
N THR A 131 -16.32 -3.51 -9.74
CA THR A 131 -16.59 -2.96 -11.08
C THR A 131 -16.12 -3.86 -12.22
N ALA A 132 -15.46 -4.98 -11.92
CA ALA A 132 -14.93 -5.89 -12.94
C ALA A 132 -16.02 -6.32 -13.93
N GLY A 133 -15.77 -6.07 -15.22
CA GLY A 133 -16.70 -6.40 -16.32
C GLY A 133 -17.93 -5.49 -16.41
N LYS A 134 -18.07 -4.47 -15.55
CA LYS A 134 -19.15 -3.48 -15.64
C LYS A 134 -18.74 -2.30 -16.53
N VAL A 135 -19.74 -1.73 -17.19
CA VAL A 135 -19.59 -0.54 -18.03
C VAL A 135 -20.64 0.50 -17.62
N ASP A 136 -20.40 1.76 -17.97
CA ASP A 136 -21.35 2.85 -17.82
C ASP A 136 -22.46 2.80 -18.89
N GLU A 137 -23.32 3.79 -18.89
CA GLU A 137 -24.42 3.95 -19.86
C GLU A 137 -23.96 4.12 -21.32
N ASN A 138 -22.70 4.52 -21.52
CA ASN A 138 -22.09 4.69 -22.84
C ASN A 138 -21.33 3.41 -23.29
N GLY A 139 -21.27 2.38 -22.45
CA GLY A 139 -20.51 1.16 -22.71
C GLY A 139 -19.01 1.27 -22.40
N GLU A 140 -18.57 2.33 -21.71
CA GLU A 140 -17.20 2.54 -21.31
C GLU A 140 -16.90 1.91 -19.94
N ARG A 141 -15.65 1.52 -19.70
CA ARG A 141 -15.25 0.98 -18.39
C ARG A 141 -15.42 2.02 -17.29
N LEU A 142 -15.95 1.58 -16.16
CA LEU A 142 -16.11 2.45 -15.00
C LEU A 142 -14.74 2.95 -14.48
N HIS A 143 -14.66 4.25 -14.23
CA HIS A 143 -13.49 4.83 -13.54
C HIS A 143 -13.49 4.45 -12.07
N ASN A 144 -12.33 4.14 -11.54
CA ASN A 144 -12.13 3.66 -10.16
C ASN A 144 -11.24 4.59 -9.32
N ASN A 145 -11.11 5.89 -9.68
CA ASN A 145 -10.53 6.86 -8.76
C ASN A 145 -11.51 7.12 -7.59
N LEU A 146 -11.01 7.68 -6.51
CA LEU A 146 -11.76 7.89 -5.26
C LEU A 146 -13.05 8.69 -5.50
N THR A 147 -12.99 9.79 -6.26
CA THR A 147 -14.16 10.62 -6.59
C THR A 147 -15.22 9.83 -7.34
N SER A 148 -14.80 9.00 -8.31
CA SER A 148 -15.75 8.17 -9.08
C SER A 148 -16.37 7.06 -8.22
N ALA A 149 -15.60 6.44 -7.33
CA ALA A 149 -16.09 5.45 -6.39
C ALA A 149 -17.08 6.09 -5.39
N TYR A 150 -16.72 7.22 -4.79
CA TYR A 150 -17.59 7.96 -3.87
C TYR A 150 -18.92 8.35 -4.56
N THR A 151 -18.83 8.94 -5.77
CA THR A 151 -20.01 9.32 -6.55
C THR A 151 -20.93 8.12 -6.84
N ARG A 152 -20.36 6.94 -7.07
CA ARG A 152 -21.13 5.71 -7.33
C ARG A 152 -21.95 5.27 -6.13
N TYR A 153 -21.43 5.42 -4.91
CA TYR A 153 -22.13 5.03 -3.69
C TYR A 153 -23.09 6.10 -3.17
N TYR A 154 -22.74 7.38 -3.34
CA TYR A 154 -23.48 8.50 -2.72
C TYR A 154 -24.26 9.37 -3.71
N GLY A 155 -24.07 9.20 -5.03
CA GLY A 155 -24.79 9.94 -6.07
C GLY A 155 -24.26 11.36 -6.35
N HIS A 156 -23.20 11.79 -5.65
CA HIS A 156 -22.53 13.08 -5.84
C HIS A 156 -21.03 12.96 -5.50
N PRO A 157 -20.16 13.81 -6.09
CA PRO A 157 -18.77 13.86 -5.68
C PRO A 157 -18.64 14.38 -4.23
N PHE A 158 -17.53 14.03 -3.54
CA PHE A 158 -17.19 14.66 -2.28
C PHE A 158 -16.48 16.00 -2.50
N GLU A 159 -16.54 16.87 -1.52
CA GLU A 159 -15.83 18.14 -1.51
C GLU A 159 -14.41 17.96 -0.95
N GLY A 160 -13.46 18.80 -1.38
CA GLY A 160 -12.09 18.81 -0.85
C GLY A 160 -11.15 17.78 -1.46
N ALA A 161 -11.49 17.18 -2.62
CA ALA A 161 -10.58 16.28 -3.32
C ALA A 161 -9.18 16.91 -3.52
N HIS A 162 -8.13 16.10 -3.31
CA HIS A 162 -6.71 16.51 -3.29
C HIS A 162 -6.31 17.34 -2.05
N ASN A 163 -7.05 17.17 -0.96
CA ASN A 163 -6.60 17.42 0.39
C ASN A 163 -6.56 16.08 1.11
N SER A 164 -5.40 15.68 1.61
CA SER A 164 -5.19 14.34 2.14
C SER A 164 -6.20 13.96 3.25
N LEU A 165 -6.58 14.88 4.15
CA LEU A 165 -7.57 14.59 5.19
C LEU A 165 -8.98 14.35 4.61
N ASP A 166 -9.40 15.15 3.62
CA ASP A 166 -10.70 14.97 2.96
C ASP A 166 -10.71 13.66 2.16
N ASP A 167 -9.59 13.29 1.52
CA ASP A 167 -9.44 12.03 0.80
C ASP A 167 -9.47 10.82 1.76
N VAL A 168 -8.88 10.93 2.96
CA VAL A 168 -9.01 9.93 4.02
C VAL A 168 -10.47 9.75 4.44
N MET A 169 -11.20 10.84 4.67
CA MET A 169 -12.61 10.78 5.06
C MET A 169 -13.46 10.17 3.95
N ALA A 170 -13.25 10.55 2.70
CA ALA A 170 -13.92 9.96 1.55
C ALA A 170 -13.59 8.46 1.40
N THR A 171 -12.35 8.06 1.67
CA THR A 171 -11.92 6.65 1.66
C THR A 171 -12.68 5.84 2.71
N ILE A 172 -12.85 6.34 3.94
CA ILE A 172 -13.63 5.69 5.00
C ILE A 172 -15.07 5.50 4.55
N GLU A 173 -15.70 6.53 3.98
CA GLU A 173 -17.09 6.44 3.52
C GLU A 173 -17.24 5.46 2.34
N VAL A 174 -16.31 5.44 1.37
CA VAL A 174 -16.31 4.44 0.30
C VAL A 174 -16.17 3.02 0.87
N PHE A 175 -15.22 2.81 1.77
CA PHE A 175 -15.02 1.50 2.39
C PHE A 175 -16.23 1.04 3.20
N LYS A 176 -16.87 1.94 3.95
CA LYS A 176 -18.12 1.69 4.67
C LYS A 176 -19.25 1.27 3.71
N ALA A 177 -19.40 1.95 2.59
CA ALA A 177 -20.39 1.60 1.58
C ALA A 177 -20.09 0.24 0.93
N GLN A 178 -18.83 -0.07 0.69
CA GLN A 178 -18.38 -1.38 0.20
C GLN A 178 -18.72 -2.49 1.19
N VAL A 179 -18.44 -2.30 2.48
CA VAL A 179 -18.81 -3.25 3.54
C VAL A 179 -20.33 -3.42 3.65
N ALA A 180 -21.09 -2.33 3.57
CA ALA A 180 -22.54 -2.38 3.61
C ALA A 180 -23.14 -3.14 2.40
N ALA A 181 -22.54 -3.00 1.22
CA ALA A 181 -22.99 -3.65 0.00
C ALA A 181 -22.65 -5.14 -0.08
N HIS A 182 -21.51 -5.56 0.46
CA HIS A 182 -20.91 -6.88 0.23
C HIS A 182 -20.66 -7.68 1.52
N GLY A 183 -20.76 -7.07 2.69
CA GLY A 183 -20.42 -7.66 3.97
C GLY A 183 -18.94 -7.58 4.31
N TRP A 184 -18.62 -7.69 5.60
CA TRP A 184 -17.22 -7.61 6.08
C TRP A 184 -16.34 -8.74 5.53
N GLU A 185 -16.90 -9.94 5.36
CA GLU A 185 -16.16 -11.09 4.81
C GLU A 185 -15.59 -10.83 3.41
N TRP A 186 -16.22 -9.93 2.67
CA TRP A 186 -15.73 -9.52 1.35
C TRP A 186 -14.41 -8.76 1.41
N THR A 187 -14.14 -8.03 2.49
CA THR A 187 -12.89 -7.33 2.73
C THR A 187 -11.75 -8.25 3.14
N GLN A 188 -12.06 -9.46 3.61
CA GLN A 188 -11.08 -10.48 4.05
C GLN A 188 -10.51 -11.30 2.88
N ARG A 189 -10.52 -10.74 1.69
CA ARG A 189 -9.97 -11.41 0.50
C ARG A 189 -8.45 -11.45 0.56
N GLU A 190 -7.89 -12.51 0.01
CA GLU A 190 -6.45 -12.79 0.00
C GLU A 190 -5.61 -11.74 -0.76
N GLU A 191 -6.26 -10.90 -1.58
CA GLU A 191 -5.65 -9.80 -2.30
C GLU A 191 -5.14 -8.66 -1.38
N PHE A 192 -5.54 -8.65 -0.10
CA PHE A 192 -5.15 -7.63 0.90
C PHE A 192 -3.93 -8.01 1.73
N GLY A 193 -3.15 -8.99 1.34
CA GLY A 193 -1.87 -9.25 2.00
C GLY A 193 -0.90 -8.07 1.82
N PHE A 194 -0.01 -7.91 2.82
CA PHE A 194 1.12 -6.98 2.70
C PHE A 194 1.87 -7.22 1.38
N ILE A 195 2.06 -6.17 0.60
CA ILE A 195 2.82 -6.19 -0.65
C ILE A 195 4.16 -5.53 -0.39
N SER A 196 5.26 -6.20 -0.71
CA SER A 196 6.59 -5.59 -0.64
C SER A 196 6.65 -4.32 -1.51
N TYR A 197 7.46 -3.33 -1.10
CA TYR A 197 7.50 -2.01 -1.74
C TYR A 197 7.95 -2.05 -3.19
N ASP A 198 8.71 -3.07 -3.57
CA ASP A 198 9.07 -3.36 -4.95
C ASP A 198 8.00 -4.19 -5.69
N ARG A 199 6.87 -4.45 -5.04
CA ARG A 199 5.71 -5.21 -5.55
C ARG A 199 5.99 -6.69 -5.89
N TRP A 200 7.13 -7.24 -5.49
CA TRP A 200 7.44 -8.64 -5.74
C TRP A 200 6.71 -9.59 -4.81
N LEU A 201 6.47 -9.18 -3.57
CA LEU A 201 5.96 -10.07 -2.51
C LEU A 201 4.66 -9.54 -1.92
N CYS A 202 3.77 -10.45 -1.60
CA CYS A 202 2.67 -10.22 -0.68
C CYS A 202 2.62 -11.35 0.37
N ARG A 203 1.93 -11.11 1.46
CA ARG A 203 1.74 -12.08 2.53
C ARG A 203 0.34 -12.68 2.42
N LYS A 204 0.24 -14.01 2.41
CA LYS A 204 -1.00 -14.75 2.31
C LYS A 204 -1.00 -15.84 3.37
N ASN A 205 -1.95 -15.79 4.33
CA ASN A 205 -2.03 -16.75 5.44
C ASN A 205 -0.67 -16.91 6.18
N GLY A 206 0.00 -15.80 6.44
CA GLY A 206 1.31 -15.80 7.10
C GLY A 206 2.49 -16.27 6.24
N THR A 207 2.25 -16.60 4.96
CA THR A 207 3.28 -17.11 4.03
C THR A 207 3.55 -16.08 2.94
N TYR A 208 4.82 -15.89 2.57
CA TYR A 208 5.17 -15.05 1.44
C TYR A 208 4.85 -15.73 0.12
N VAL A 209 4.17 -15.00 -0.77
CA VAL A 209 3.85 -15.40 -2.13
C VAL A 209 4.33 -14.34 -3.11
N LEU A 210 4.60 -14.73 -4.35
CA LEU A 210 4.89 -13.76 -5.40
C LEU A 210 3.62 -12.98 -5.76
N ALA A 211 3.70 -11.65 -5.72
CA ALA A 211 2.61 -10.75 -6.05
C ALA A 211 2.56 -10.41 -7.54
N MET A 212 3.63 -10.66 -8.29
CA MET A 212 3.73 -10.35 -9.71
C MET A 212 4.59 -11.36 -10.48
N GLY A 213 4.63 -11.23 -11.79
CA GLY A 213 5.41 -12.08 -12.68
C GLY A 213 4.77 -13.45 -12.97
N ASN A 214 5.52 -14.34 -13.64
CA ASN A 214 5.04 -15.62 -14.14
C ASN A 214 4.61 -16.63 -13.05
N SER A 215 5.04 -16.43 -11.82
CA SER A 215 4.69 -17.28 -10.67
C SER A 215 3.83 -16.54 -9.65
N LYS A 216 3.07 -15.53 -10.09
CA LYS A 216 2.15 -14.77 -9.22
C LYS A 216 1.21 -15.72 -8.47
N GLY A 217 1.01 -15.46 -7.16
CA GLY A 217 0.18 -16.26 -6.27
C GLY A 217 0.83 -17.54 -5.75
N MET A 218 2.03 -17.89 -6.21
CA MET A 218 2.75 -19.07 -5.70
C MET A 218 3.55 -18.70 -4.45
N SER A 219 3.50 -19.56 -3.42
CA SER A 219 4.36 -19.43 -2.26
C SER A 219 5.83 -19.63 -2.64
N LEU A 220 6.74 -18.91 -1.99
CA LEU A 220 8.15 -18.87 -2.38
C LEU A 220 8.84 -20.26 -2.38
N ASP A 221 8.38 -21.19 -1.54
CA ASP A 221 8.87 -22.57 -1.51
C ASP A 221 8.44 -23.40 -2.73
N MET A 222 7.42 -22.95 -3.48
CA MET A 222 6.90 -23.58 -4.67
C MET A 222 7.41 -22.96 -5.98
N VAL A 223 7.98 -21.76 -5.89
CA VAL A 223 8.53 -21.04 -7.06
C VAL A 223 9.82 -21.71 -7.54
N ASP A 224 10.02 -21.70 -8.87
CA ASP A 224 11.28 -22.19 -9.44
C ASP A 224 12.48 -21.40 -8.87
N ARG A 225 13.47 -22.13 -8.41
CA ARG A 225 14.67 -21.54 -7.77
C ARG A 225 15.40 -20.57 -8.70
N GLY A 226 15.54 -20.91 -9.98
CA GLY A 226 16.22 -20.07 -10.95
C GLY A 226 15.48 -18.74 -11.17
N TYR A 227 14.15 -18.76 -11.06
CA TYR A 227 13.36 -17.54 -11.12
C TYR A 227 13.54 -16.66 -9.88
N LEU A 228 13.57 -17.25 -8.69
CA LEU A 228 13.91 -16.52 -7.47
C LEU A 228 15.33 -15.93 -7.50
N GLU A 229 16.32 -16.71 -7.99
CA GLU A 229 17.70 -16.24 -8.19
C GLU A 229 17.73 -15.06 -9.19
N TRP A 230 16.92 -15.11 -10.25
CA TRP A 230 16.82 -14.00 -11.21
C TRP A 230 16.23 -12.74 -10.55
N ILE A 231 15.17 -12.87 -9.73
CA ILE A 231 14.59 -11.73 -8.99
C ILE A 231 15.66 -11.09 -8.11
N VAL A 232 16.41 -11.88 -7.35
CA VAL A 232 17.42 -11.38 -6.41
C VAL A 232 18.63 -10.75 -7.11
N ASP A 233 19.13 -11.38 -8.17
CA ASP A 233 20.46 -11.05 -8.74
C ASP A 233 20.38 -10.15 -9.97
N LYS A 234 19.28 -10.20 -10.72
CA LYS A 234 19.19 -9.61 -12.07
C LYS A 234 18.12 -8.56 -12.22
N CYS A 235 17.10 -8.58 -11.35
CA CYS A 235 16.04 -7.59 -11.44
C CYS A 235 16.47 -6.29 -10.74
N PRO A 236 16.65 -5.17 -11.48
CA PRO A 236 17.19 -3.93 -10.91
C PRO A 236 16.23 -3.26 -9.92
N SER A 237 14.93 -3.54 -10.04
CA SER A 237 13.90 -2.99 -9.17
C SER A 237 13.74 -3.74 -7.84
N THR A 238 14.48 -4.84 -7.62
CA THR A 238 14.33 -5.62 -6.39
C THR A 238 15.00 -4.93 -5.21
N GLU A 239 14.21 -4.66 -4.19
CA GLU A 239 14.65 -4.06 -2.93
C GLU A 239 15.39 -5.04 -2.03
N GLU A 240 16.18 -4.49 -1.09
CA GLU A 240 16.94 -5.29 -0.13
C GLU A 240 16.03 -6.17 0.73
N GLN A 241 14.89 -5.64 1.18
CA GLN A 241 13.90 -6.40 1.95
C GLN A 241 13.42 -7.65 1.19
N THR A 242 13.06 -7.48 -0.09
CA THR A 242 12.67 -8.63 -0.93
C THR A 242 13.80 -9.62 -1.11
N ARG A 243 15.04 -9.16 -1.28
CA ARG A 243 16.24 -10.02 -1.35
C ARG A 243 16.44 -10.81 -0.07
N GLU A 244 16.32 -10.16 1.09
CA GLU A 244 16.44 -10.81 2.40
C GLU A 244 15.37 -11.89 2.60
N ILE A 245 14.12 -11.61 2.20
CA ILE A 245 13.03 -12.58 2.30
C ILE A 245 13.21 -13.76 1.35
N ILE A 246 13.68 -13.54 0.12
CA ILE A 246 13.85 -14.60 -0.89
C ILE A 246 15.11 -15.43 -0.64
N ASN A 247 16.21 -14.86 -0.16
CA ASN A 247 17.50 -15.52 -0.01
C ASN A 247 17.45 -16.87 0.72
N PRO A 248 16.70 -17.06 1.83
CA PRO A 248 16.52 -18.36 2.46
C PRO A 248 15.98 -19.45 1.53
N PHE A 249 15.06 -19.11 0.64
CA PHE A 249 14.42 -20.06 -0.29
C PHE A 249 15.35 -20.52 -1.42
N ILE A 250 16.38 -19.74 -1.71
CA ILE A 250 17.45 -20.12 -2.68
C ILE A 250 18.72 -20.62 -1.98
N GLY A 251 18.68 -20.83 -0.66
CA GLY A 251 19.78 -21.38 0.12
C GLY A 251 20.92 -20.39 0.40
N ARG A 252 20.63 -19.10 0.31
CA ARG A 252 21.56 -18.02 0.67
C ARG A 252 21.19 -17.49 2.06
N TYR A 253 21.93 -17.88 3.06
CA TYR A 253 21.73 -17.38 4.42
C TYR A 253 22.72 -16.26 4.73
N THR A 254 22.17 -15.10 5.11
CA THR A 254 22.91 -14.00 5.75
C THR A 254 22.55 -13.90 7.23
N SER A 255 22.28 -15.04 7.91
CA SER A 255 21.97 -15.00 9.34
C SER A 255 23.23 -14.92 10.16
N PRO A 256 23.36 -13.96 11.09
CA PRO A 256 24.42 -13.95 12.08
C PRO A 256 24.35 -15.13 13.07
N PHE A 257 23.32 -15.98 13.02
CA PHE A 257 23.06 -17.08 13.96
C PHE A 257 23.09 -18.49 13.35
N GLY A 258 23.48 -18.67 12.08
CA GLY A 258 23.89 -19.97 11.52
C GLY A 258 22.89 -21.13 11.55
N LEU A 259 21.59 -20.89 11.59
CA LEU A 259 20.58 -21.95 11.55
C LEU A 259 20.19 -22.33 10.11
N ASN A 260 20.55 -23.54 9.72
CA ASN A 260 20.29 -24.12 8.41
C ASN A 260 18.97 -24.93 8.47
N PRO A 261 17.89 -24.55 7.77
CA PRO A 261 16.72 -25.42 7.69
C PRO A 261 17.00 -26.60 6.75
N SER A 262 16.66 -27.78 7.23
CA SER A 262 16.83 -29.05 6.56
C SER A 262 16.29 -29.09 5.13
N ARG A 263 17.09 -29.63 4.20
CA ARG A 263 16.74 -29.93 2.80
C ARG A 263 15.41 -30.69 2.70
N GLY A 264 14.35 -29.99 2.30
CA GLY A 264 13.09 -30.61 1.88
C GLY A 264 13.25 -31.31 0.54
N LYS A 265 12.67 -32.49 0.42
CA LYS A 265 12.70 -33.36 -0.79
C LYS A 265 12.03 -32.67 -1.98
N ARG A 266 12.67 -32.71 -3.15
CA ARG A 266 12.14 -32.26 -4.45
C ARG A 266 10.78 -32.91 -4.74
N ARG A 267 9.77 -32.12 -5.08
CA ARG A 267 8.51 -32.55 -5.68
C ARG A 267 8.54 -32.36 -7.20
N PRO A 268 7.81 -33.17 -7.99
CA PRO A 268 7.87 -33.17 -9.45
C PRO A 268 7.16 -31.95 -10.07
N LYS A 269 7.66 -31.53 -11.25
CA LYS A 269 7.17 -30.42 -12.06
C LYS A 269 5.74 -30.68 -12.55
N GLY A 270 4.80 -29.78 -12.20
CA GLY A 270 3.49 -29.67 -12.84
C GLY A 270 3.48 -28.48 -13.80
N THR A 271 3.16 -28.70 -15.05
CA THR A 271 2.95 -27.67 -16.08
C THR A 271 1.56 -27.05 -15.90
N ILE A 272 1.51 -25.73 -15.77
CA ILE A 272 0.27 -24.92 -15.78
C ILE A 272 0.17 -24.24 -17.13
N SER A 273 -1.03 -24.21 -17.71
CA SER A 273 -1.32 -23.69 -19.04
C SER A 273 -1.47 -22.17 -19.07
N ASP A 274 -1.13 -21.55 -20.20
CA ASP A 274 -1.10 -20.09 -20.46
C ASP A 274 -2.45 -19.36 -20.42
N ALA A 275 -3.52 -19.98 -19.94
CA ALA A 275 -4.88 -19.42 -20.01
C ALA A 275 -5.26 -18.46 -18.85
N ASP A 276 -4.46 -18.37 -17.76
CA ASP A 276 -4.80 -17.59 -16.57
C ASP A 276 -4.05 -16.24 -16.46
N LEU A 277 -3.44 -15.79 -17.56
CA LEU A 277 -2.49 -14.66 -17.57
C LEU A 277 -3.05 -13.31 -18.01
N CYS A 278 -4.35 -13.15 -18.11
CA CYS A 278 -4.95 -11.87 -18.49
C CYS A 278 -6.01 -11.41 -17.49
N LEU A 279 -5.60 -10.77 -16.40
CA LEU A 279 -6.41 -9.78 -15.66
C LEU A 279 -5.50 -9.09 -14.64
N PHE A 280 -4.80 -8.02 -15.12
CA PHE A 280 -4.46 -6.82 -14.30
C PHE A 280 -3.69 -5.84 -15.19
#